data_f964c20370ae8fc4f45254e08a455f32
#
_entry.id   f964c20370ae8fc4f45254e08a455f32
#
_cell.length_a   1.000
_cell.length_b   1.000
_cell.length_c   1.000
_cell.angle_alpha   90.00
_cell.angle_beta   90.00
_cell.angle_gamma   90.00
#
_symmetry.space_group_name_H-M   'P 1'
#
loop_
_entity.id
_entity.type
_entity.pdbx_description
1 polymer ?
#
loop_
_entity_poly.entity_id
_entity_poly.type
_entity_poly.pdbx_seq_one_letter_code
_entity_poly.pdbx_strand_id
1 'polypeptide(L)'
;MSYEKQNFVDGQTLTAAQLNHMEDGIAAAATGVKGEPGDGISETAKALLLGLFENAAYKTSDAQDTLNALRVEWGGSAQDIPVQSVDLSAATLTMNEGDSKTLTATVLPANATSRVVVWRVAPAGFATVANGVVTGIKAGSCTVTATAGGKSASCTVTVAEVETAQLIYTLPAETALTNGFDTGLKMLEHAGTETPQYTILLDAKANDSFNDKAWIVFLHCMMENSDGRGINISLNPNKGTTDIAYYDFSDVTLSDSVAHLKTRTRYVIQLDGQKYRGGSTHCTLSAWKATKRTLTDVPESLLIGGAPTANGGFERCWDGTLYQCKVYKGLLSDTKINKFIQEGTV
;
A
#
# COMPACT_ATOMS: atom_id res chain seq x y z
N MET A 1 -22.67 21.72 -63.35
CA MET A 1 -22.95 20.33 -62.94
C MET A 1 -24.35 20.34 -62.34
N SER A 2 -25.27 19.48 -62.79
CA SER A 2 -26.61 19.37 -62.21
C SER A 2 -26.50 18.65 -60.87
N TYR A 3 -26.95 19.28 -59.80
CA TYR A 3 -27.07 18.71 -58.49
C TYR A 3 -28.14 17.62 -58.47
N GLU A 4 -27.79 16.37 -58.22
CA GLU A 4 -28.76 15.31 -57.99
C GLU A 4 -29.16 15.28 -56.51
N LYS A 5 -30.46 15.47 -56.29
CA LYS A 5 -31.03 15.42 -54.94
C LYS A 5 -30.91 14.00 -54.39
N GLN A 6 -30.11 13.83 -53.38
CA GLN A 6 -30.01 12.55 -52.65
C GLN A 6 -31.17 12.43 -51.65
N ASN A 7 -31.95 11.36 -51.76
CA ASN A 7 -32.97 11.03 -50.77
C ASN A 7 -32.38 10.26 -49.63
N PHE A 8 -32.33 10.85 -48.46
CA PHE A 8 -31.90 10.20 -47.25
C PHE A 8 -33.07 9.47 -46.58
N VAL A 9 -32.83 8.22 -46.16
CA VAL A 9 -33.82 7.43 -45.41
C VAL A 9 -33.56 7.68 -43.91
N ASP A 10 -34.64 7.86 -43.17
CA ASP A 10 -34.58 8.11 -41.72
C ASP A 10 -33.78 7.02 -41.01
N GLY A 11 -32.78 7.40 -40.23
CA GLY A 11 -31.87 6.48 -39.51
C GLY A 11 -30.58 6.09 -40.24
N GLN A 12 -30.27 6.60 -41.42
CA GLN A 12 -28.99 6.38 -42.10
C GLN A 12 -27.88 7.27 -41.53
N THR A 13 -26.74 6.66 -41.21
CA THR A 13 -25.52 7.41 -40.89
C THR A 13 -24.90 7.98 -42.16
N LEU A 14 -24.74 9.29 -42.21
CA LEU A 14 -24.06 9.94 -43.35
C LEU A 14 -22.58 9.59 -43.34
N THR A 15 -22.05 9.22 -44.50
CA THR A 15 -20.60 9.04 -44.67
C THR A 15 -19.92 10.39 -44.89
N ALA A 16 -18.61 10.46 -44.55
CA ALA A 16 -17.80 11.65 -44.83
C ALA A 16 -17.89 12.09 -46.31
N ALA A 17 -17.97 11.15 -47.25
CA ALA A 17 -18.14 11.42 -48.67
C ALA A 17 -19.48 12.09 -49.01
N GLN A 18 -20.57 11.69 -48.32
CA GLN A 18 -21.91 12.32 -48.47
C GLN A 18 -21.95 13.71 -47.87
N LEU A 19 -21.28 13.93 -46.76
CA LEU A 19 -21.10 15.26 -46.15
C LEU A 19 -20.32 16.19 -47.09
N ASN A 20 -19.19 15.75 -47.63
CA ASN A 20 -18.39 16.54 -48.57
C ASN A 20 -19.20 16.86 -49.84
N HIS A 21 -20.02 15.91 -50.32
CA HIS A 21 -20.88 16.15 -51.48
C HIS A 21 -21.97 17.17 -51.16
N MET A 22 -22.48 17.22 -49.94
CA MET A 22 -23.39 18.28 -49.48
C MET A 22 -22.70 19.64 -49.42
N GLU A 23 -21.46 19.68 -48.90
CA GLU A 23 -20.61 20.89 -48.85
C GLU A 23 -20.40 21.45 -50.29
N ASP A 24 -20.01 20.60 -51.26
CA ASP A 24 -19.83 20.96 -52.64
C ASP A 24 -21.13 21.48 -53.26
N GLY A 25 -22.27 20.85 -52.93
CA GLY A 25 -23.60 21.28 -53.37
C GLY A 25 -24.02 22.64 -52.83
N ILE A 26 -23.70 22.91 -51.59
CA ILE A 26 -23.96 24.17 -50.88
C ILE A 26 -23.05 25.28 -51.43
N ALA A 27 -21.77 24.99 -51.62
CA ALA A 27 -20.84 25.93 -52.23
C ALA A 27 -21.25 26.29 -53.66
N ALA A 28 -21.73 25.31 -54.44
CA ALA A 28 -22.27 25.53 -55.78
C ALA A 28 -23.56 26.34 -55.77
N ALA A 29 -24.45 26.10 -54.80
CA ALA A 29 -25.68 26.88 -54.63
C ALA A 29 -25.41 28.34 -54.18
N ALA A 30 -24.42 28.53 -53.32
CA ALA A 30 -23.97 29.85 -52.86
C ALA A 30 -23.37 30.69 -54.00
N THR A 31 -22.70 30.09 -54.97
CA THR A 31 -22.17 30.76 -56.15
C THR A 31 -23.26 31.07 -57.21
N GLY A 32 -24.43 30.40 -57.16
CA GLY A 32 -25.55 30.59 -58.00
C GLY A 32 -26.46 31.78 -57.64
N VAL A 33 -26.39 32.29 -56.46
CA VAL A 33 -27.06 33.52 -56.02
C VAL A 33 -26.17 34.71 -56.41
N LYS A 34 -26.57 35.51 -57.40
CA LYS A 34 -25.85 36.74 -57.81
C LYS A 34 -25.80 37.71 -56.61
N GLY A 35 -24.79 37.56 -55.74
CA GLY A 35 -24.30 38.53 -54.81
C GLY A 35 -22.88 38.93 -55.20
N GLU A 36 -22.46 40.13 -54.86
CA GLU A 36 -21.12 40.66 -55.11
C GLU A 36 -19.98 39.64 -54.76
N PRO A 37 -18.86 39.62 -55.50
CA PRO A 37 -17.76 38.77 -55.20
C PRO A 37 -17.20 39.08 -53.77
N GLY A 38 -17.44 38.21 -52.83
CA GLY A 38 -17.03 38.40 -51.44
C GLY A 38 -18.09 38.09 -50.38
N ASP A 39 -19.35 37.99 -50.77
CA ASP A 39 -20.42 37.62 -49.82
C ASP A 39 -20.48 36.10 -49.66
N GLY A 40 -19.94 35.63 -48.57
CA GLY A 40 -20.06 34.25 -48.15
C GLY A 40 -21.49 33.78 -47.97
N ILE A 41 -21.70 32.54 -47.53
CA ILE A 41 -23.00 31.94 -47.26
C ILE A 41 -23.84 32.91 -46.39
N SER A 42 -25.08 33.22 -46.84
CA SER A 42 -25.95 34.13 -46.08
C SER A 42 -26.20 33.66 -44.66
N GLU A 43 -26.39 34.58 -43.72
CA GLU A 43 -26.69 34.24 -42.32
C GLU A 43 -27.91 33.33 -42.19
N THR A 44 -28.90 33.45 -43.09
CA THR A 44 -30.06 32.56 -43.13
C THR A 44 -29.66 31.14 -43.55
N ALA A 45 -28.77 30.99 -44.53
CA ALA A 45 -28.26 29.66 -44.94
C ALA A 45 -27.39 29.03 -43.89
N LYS A 46 -26.56 29.82 -43.19
CA LYS A 46 -25.77 29.36 -42.02
C LYS A 46 -26.69 28.87 -40.90
N ALA A 47 -27.73 29.64 -40.56
CA ALA A 47 -28.70 29.26 -39.52
C ALA A 47 -29.47 27.98 -39.87
N LEU A 48 -29.86 27.81 -41.15
CA LEU A 48 -30.54 26.61 -41.63
C LEU A 48 -29.64 25.38 -41.56
N LEU A 49 -28.38 25.51 -41.97
CA LEU A 49 -27.38 24.45 -41.88
C LEU A 49 -27.11 24.05 -40.43
N LEU A 50 -26.90 25.02 -39.54
CA LEU A 50 -26.73 24.76 -38.11
C LEU A 50 -27.94 24.05 -37.50
N GLY A 51 -29.18 24.45 -37.89
CA GLY A 51 -30.42 23.81 -37.44
C GLY A 51 -30.58 22.37 -37.93
N LEU A 52 -30.14 22.07 -39.15
CA LEU A 52 -30.13 20.70 -39.68
C LEU A 52 -29.23 19.77 -38.86
N PHE A 53 -28.12 20.27 -38.43
CA PHE A 53 -27.14 19.50 -37.62
C PHE A 53 -27.51 19.40 -36.13
N GLU A 54 -28.38 20.28 -35.64
CA GLU A 54 -28.93 20.18 -34.29
C GLU A 54 -29.94 19.04 -34.11
N ASN A 55 -30.37 18.43 -35.21
CA ASN A 55 -31.27 17.29 -35.20
C ASN A 55 -30.56 16.04 -34.60
N ALA A 56 -31.30 15.28 -33.81
CA ALA A 56 -30.78 14.11 -33.06
C ALA A 56 -30.10 13.04 -33.94
N ALA A 57 -30.41 12.98 -35.24
CA ALA A 57 -29.80 12.04 -36.18
C ALA A 57 -28.31 12.31 -36.48
N TYR A 58 -27.77 13.49 -36.17
CA TYR A 58 -26.39 13.91 -36.46
C TYR A 58 -25.53 14.10 -35.21
N LYS A 59 -25.90 13.49 -34.13
CA LYS A 59 -25.12 13.55 -32.83
C LYS A 59 -23.93 12.61 -32.78
N THR A 60 -23.30 12.25 -33.88
CA THR A 60 -22.00 11.57 -33.87
C THR A 60 -20.90 12.55 -33.50
N SER A 61 -19.83 12.05 -32.89
CA SER A 61 -18.66 12.87 -32.48
C SER A 61 -18.10 13.65 -33.68
N ASP A 62 -17.94 13.00 -34.83
CA ASP A 62 -17.32 13.55 -36.01
C ASP A 62 -18.20 14.68 -36.61
N ALA A 63 -19.53 14.51 -36.61
CA ALA A 63 -20.45 15.53 -37.04
C ALA A 63 -20.42 16.78 -36.15
N GLN A 64 -20.30 16.60 -34.85
CA GLN A 64 -20.20 17.70 -33.88
C GLN A 64 -18.87 18.45 -34.00
N ASP A 65 -17.76 17.73 -34.24
CA ASP A 65 -16.44 18.33 -34.45
C ASP A 65 -16.42 19.17 -35.74
N THR A 66 -17.01 18.64 -36.82
CA THR A 66 -17.19 19.40 -38.10
C THR A 66 -18.04 20.64 -37.90
N LEU A 67 -19.16 20.53 -37.15
CA LEU A 67 -20.01 21.68 -36.83
C LEU A 67 -19.31 22.77 -36.04
N ASN A 68 -18.49 22.36 -35.04
CA ASN A 68 -17.74 23.30 -34.25
C ASN A 68 -16.69 24.02 -35.12
N ALA A 69 -16.03 23.30 -36.01
CA ALA A 69 -15.09 23.89 -36.96
C ALA A 69 -15.75 24.92 -37.85
N LEU A 70 -16.92 24.61 -38.45
CA LEU A 70 -17.68 25.51 -39.27
C LEU A 70 -18.19 26.74 -38.52
N ARG A 71 -18.63 26.57 -37.25
CA ARG A 71 -19.04 27.71 -36.41
C ARG A 71 -17.91 28.69 -36.21
N VAL A 72 -16.68 28.17 -35.90
CA VAL A 72 -15.50 29.02 -35.72
C VAL A 72 -15.11 29.74 -37.02
N GLU A 73 -15.11 29.02 -38.13
CA GLU A 73 -14.82 29.58 -39.44
C GLU A 73 -15.78 30.71 -39.83
N TRP A 74 -17.07 30.62 -39.46
CA TRP A 74 -18.09 31.62 -39.71
C TRP A 74 -18.17 32.73 -38.67
N GLY A 75 -17.12 32.86 -37.81
CA GLY A 75 -16.99 33.92 -36.81
C GLY A 75 -17.82 33.73 -35.55
N GLY A 76 -18.39 32.54 -35.37
CA GLY A 76 -19.07 32.12 -34.14
C GLY A 76 -18.11 31.52 -33.11
N SER A 77 -18.58 31.31 -31.88
CA SER A 77 -17.86 30.56 -30.87
C SER A 77 -18.15 29.07 -31.00
N ALA A 78 -17.15 28.23 -30.82
CA ALA A 78 -17.36 26.80 -30.71
C ALA A 78 -18.38 26.49 -29.58
N GLN A 79 -19.30 25.57 -29.85
CA GLN A 79 -20.24 25.14 -28.80
C GLN A 79 -19.50 24.36 -27.74
N ASP A 80 -19.76 24.72 -26.50
CA ASP A 80 -19.22 23.92 -25.37
C ASP A 80 -19.98 22.58 -25.29
N ILE A 81 -19.23 21.49 -25.45
CA ILE A 81 -19.75 20.13 -25.32
C ILE A 81 -19.36 19.64 -23.93
N PRO A 82 -20.33 19.58 -23.02
CA PRO A 82 -20.03 19.21 -21.64
C PRO A 82 -19.69 17.72 -21.52
N VAL A 83 -18.87 17.39 -20.50
CA VAL A 83 -18.63 16.01 -20.10
C VAL A 83 -19.93 15.39 -19.57
N GLN A 84 -20.31 14.24 -20.09
CA GLN A 84 -21.51 13.49 -19.67
C GLN A 84 -21.17 12.41 -18.65
N SER A 85 -20.06 11.69 -18.84
CA SER A 85 -19.57 10.70 -17.89
C SER A 85 -18.04 10.60 -17.89
N VAL A 86 -17.53 10.02 -16.81
CA VAL A 86 -16.16 9.54 -16.68
C VAL A 86 -16.25 8.07 -16.32
N ASP A 87 -15.52 7.22 -17.02
CA ASP A 87 -15.46 5.79 -16.78
C ASP A 87 -14.02 5.39 -16.45
N LEU A 88 -13.83 4.47 -15.50
CA LEU A 88 -12.52 3.94 -15.16
C LEU A 88 -12.35 2.52 -15.70
N SER A 89 -11.13 2.17 -16.10
CA SER A 89 -10.78 0.82 -16.59
C SER A 89 -11.01 -0.28 -15.55
N ALA A 90 -11.12 0.05 -14.25
CA ALA A 90 -11.42 -0.88 -13.18
C ALA A 90 -12.15 -0.20 -12.03
N ALA A 91 -13.12 -0.88 -11.42
CA ALA A 91 -13.81 -0.44 -10.21
C ALA A 91 -13.03 -0.81 -8.94
N THR A 92 -12.17 -1.83 -9.02
CA THR A 92 -11.30 -2.29 -7.93
C THR A 92 -9.90 -2.56 -8.46
N LEU A 93 -8.88 -2.31 -7.63
CA LEU A 93 -7.48 -2.53 -7.94
C LEU A 93 -6.78 -3.09 -6.71
N THR A 94 -6.12 -4.24 -6.87
CA THR A 94 -5.28 -4.83 -5.81
C THR A 94 -3.83 -4.81 -6.26
N MET A 95 -2.92 -4.38 -5.38
CA MET A 95 -1.48 -4.31 -5.61
C MET A 95 -0.74 -4.51 -4.30
N ASN A 96 0.57 -4.76 -4.36
CA ASN A 96 1.41 -4.79 -3.18
C ASN A 96 2.01 -3.40 -2.89
N GLU A 97 2.57 -3.22 -1.69
CA GLU A 97 3.43 -2.07 -1.40
C GLU A 97 4.58 -2.01 -2.41
N GLY A 98 4.87 -0.80 -2.92
CA GLY A 98 5.87 -0.54 -3.94
C GLY A 98 5.43 -0.80 -5.38
N ASP A 99 4.34 -1.54 -5.61
CA ASP A 99 3.83 -1.78 -6.97
C ASP A 99 3.22 -0.51 -7.57
N SER A 100 3.25 -0.44 -8.90
CA SER A 100 2.54 0.59 -9.66
C SER A 100 1.65 -0.04 -10.72
N LYS A 101 0.41 0.45 -10.84
CA LYS A 101 -0.57 0.00 -11.85
C LYS A 101 -1.24 1.19 -12.50
N THR A 102 -1.54 1.08 -13.79
CA THR A 102 -2.21 2.13 -14.54
C THR A 102 -3.72 1.96 -14.49
N LEU A 103 -4.41 3.01 -14.08
CA LEU A 103 -5.86 3.16 -14.12
C LEU A 103 -6.20 4.19 -15.20
N THR A 104 -6.94 3.80 -16.22
CA THR A 104 -7.30 4.68 -17.34
C THR A 104 -8.68 5.28 -17.10
N ALA A 105 -8.79 6.59 -17.28
CA ALA A 105 -10.07 7.29 -17.26
C ALA A 105 -10.50 7.60 -18.70
N THR A 106 -11.73 7.23 -19.04
CA THR A 106 -12.37 7.56 -20.32
C THR A 106 -13.43 8.63 -20.07
N VAL A 107 -13.29 9.75 -20.76
CA VAL A 107 -14.23 10.88 -20.67
C VAL A 107 -15.17 10.82 -21.86
N LEU A 108 -16.46 10.85 -21.62
CA LEU A 108 -17.50 10.82 -22.64
C LEU A 108 -18.33 12.12 -22.63
N PRO A 109 -18.77 12.57 -23.81
CA PRO A 109 -18.44 12.06 -25.13
C PRO A 109 -16.98 12.35 -25.52
N ALA A 110 -16.46 11.62 -26.52
CA ALA A 110 -15.03 11.73 -26.90
C ALA A 110 -14.67 13.14 -27.41
N ASN A 111 -15.64 13.90 -27.91
CA ASN A 111 -15.51 15.28 -28.37
C ASN A 111 -15.91 16.32 -27.30
N ALA A 112 -15.99 15.97 -26.03
CA ALA A 112 -16.20 16.96 -24.97
C ALA A 112 -15.10 18.04 -25.01
N THR A 113 -15.52 19.31 -24.89
CA THR A 113 -14.63 20.48 -25.03
C THR A 113 -13.47 20.48 -24.03
N SER A 114 -13.72 20.04 -22.82
CA SER A 114 -12.70 19.90 -21.79
C SER A 114 -12.69 18.48 -21.25
N ARG A 115 -11.61 17.72 -21.54
CA ARG A 115 -11.42 16.33 -21.10
C ARG A 115 -10.30 16.19 -20.10
N VAL A 116 -9.93 17.29 -19.44
CA VAL A 116 -8.89 17.28 -18.42
C VAL A 116 -9.36 16.46 -17.24
N VAL A 117 -8.61 15.40 -16.90
CA VAL A 117 -8.90 14.53 -15.78
C VAL A 117 -8.08 14.95 -14.57
N VAL A 118 -8.75 15.20 -13.47
CA VAL A 118 -8.12 15.45 -12.16
C VAL A 118 -8.24 14.20 -11.32
N TRP A 119 -7.11 13.73 -10.80
CA TRP A 119 -7.02 12.55 -9.98
C TRP A 119 -6.88 12.90 -8.49
N ARG A 120 -7.54 12.12 -7.63
CA ARG A 120 -7.47 12.28 -6.17
C ARG A 120 -7.47 10.93 -5.49
N VAL A 121 -6.78 10.83 -4.35
CA VAL A 121 -6.77 9.66 -3.45
C VAL A 121 -7.30 10.06 -2.09
N ALA A 122 -8.16 9.24 -1.50
CA ALA A 122 -8.65 9.41 -0.13
C ALA A 122 -8.98 8.05 0.51
N PRO A 123 -8.61 7.80 1.79
CA PRO A 123 -7.69 8.58 2.59
C PRO A 123 -6.26 8.55 2.02
N ALA A 124 -5.46 9.56 2.32
CA ALA A 124 -4.05 9.60 1.93
C ALA A 124 -3.20 8.61 2.75
N GLY A 125 -2.02 8.24 2.23
CA GLY A 125 -1.03 7.41 2.93
C GLY A 125 -0.99 5.94 2.52
N PHE A 126 -2.00 5.40 1.83
CA PHE A 126 -2.00 4.03 1.34
C PHE A 126 -1.54 3.91 -0.11
N ALA A 127 -1.91 4.86 -0.94
CA ALA A 127 -1.45 4.95 -2.32
C ALA A 127 -1.32 6.41 -2.77
N THR A 128 -0.63 6.62 -3.89
CA THR A 128 -0.59 7.88 -4.64
C THR A 128 -1.12 7.66 -6.05
N VAL A 129 -1.56 8.74 -6.72
CA VAL A 129 -1.92 8.69 -8.13
C VAL A 129 -1.34 9.90 -8.87
N ALA A 130 -0.71 9.64 -10.00
CA ALA A 130 -0.20 10.66 -10.91
C ALA A 130 -0.52 10.26 -12.36
N ASN A 131 -1.31 11.08 -13.06
CA ASN A 131 -1.72 10.81 -14.45
C ASN A 131 -2.30 9.40 -14.67
N GLY A 132 -3.07 8.89 -13.69
CA GLY A 132 -3.65 7.56 -13.73
C GLY A 132 -2.72 6.42 -13.29
N VAL A 133 -1.43 6.68 -13.05
CA VAL A 133 -0.52 5.69 -12.46
C VAL A 133 -0.73 5.70 -10.94
N VAL A 134 -1.23 4.59 -10.41
CA VAL A 134 -1.45 4.36 -8.98
C VAL A 134 -0.26 3.60 -8.42
N THR A 135 0.36 4.13 -7.36
CA THR A 135 1.50 3.49 -6.66
C THR A 135 1.12 3.19 -5.23
N GLY A 136 1.25 1.93 -4.81
CA GLY A 136 1.02 1.47 -3.43
C GLY A 136 2.14 1.93 -2.50
N ILE A 137 1.78 2.58 -1.39
CA ILE A 137 2.73 3.12 -0.42
C ILE A 137 2.76 2.30 0.86
N LYS A 138 1.59 1.91 1.34
CA LYS A 138 1.42 1.18 2.60
C LYS A 138 0.17 0.30 2.54
N ALA A 139 0.22 -0.85 3.17
CA ALA A 139 -0.93 -1.76 3.28
C ALA A 139 -2.16 -1.05 3.84
N GLY A 140 -3.29 -1.29 3.19
CA GLY A 140 -4.57 -0.69 3.53
C GLY A 140 -5.43 -0.44 2.31
N SER A 141 -6.52 0.30 2.49
CA SER A 141 -7.46 0.59 1.42
C SER A 141 -7.69 2.08 1.26
N CYS A 142 -7.79 2.54 0.02
CA CYS A 142 -8.13 3.91 -0.34
C CYS A 142 -9.00 3.92 -1.59
N THR A 143 -9.56 5.08 -1.91
CA THR A 143 -10.34 5.31 -3.12
C THR A 143 -9.59 6.28 -4.02
N VAL A 144 -9.35 5.88 -5.26
CA VAL A 144 -8.86 6.75 -6.34
C VAL A 144 -10.08 7.27 -7.10
N THR A 145 -10.17 8.58 -7.25
CA THR A 145 -11.26 9.25 -7.98
C THR A 145 -10.69 10.05 -9.13
N ALA A 146 -11.27 9.85 -10.32
CA ALA A 146 -11.02 10.65 -11.51
C ALA A 146 -12.21 11.59 -11.74
N THR A 147 -11.94 12.86 -11.96
CA THR A 147 -12.98 13.89 -12.17
C THR A 147 -12.67 14.68 -13.44
N ALA A 148 -13.66 14.85 -14.30
CA ALA A 148 -13.60 15.72 -15.48
C ALA A 148 -14.97 16.40 -15.70
N GLY A 149 -14.99 17.72 -16.00
CA GLY A 149 -16.21 18.46 -16.28
C GLY A 149 -17.30 18.31 -15.21
N GLY A 150 -16.94 18.15 -13.93
CA GLY A 150 -17.89 17.93 -12.82
C GLY A 150 -18.47 16.52 -12.71
N LYS A 151 -18.06 15.58 -13.57
CA LYS A 151 -18.38 14.15 -13.48
C LYS A 151 -17.22 13.39 -12.87
N SER A 152 -17.50 12.32 -12.16
CA SER A 152 -16.46 11.52 -11.49
C SER A 152 -16.75 10.04 -11.54
N ALA A 153 -15.67 9.24 -11.53
CA ALA A 153 -15.67 7.79 -11.30
C ALA A 153 -14.63 7.42 -10.25
N SER A 154 -14.88 6.35 -9.55
CA SER A 154 -14.03 5.91 -8.43
C SER A 154 -13.62 4.46 -8.55
N CYS A 155 -12.41 4.17 -8.10
CA CYS A 155 -11.82 2.84 -7.99
C CYS A 155 -11.38 2.60 -6.55
N THR A 156 -11.79 1.48 -5.95
CA THR A 156 -11.28 1.05 -4.66
C THR A 156 -9.92 0.38 -4.85
N VAL A 157 -8.90 0.93 -4.22
CA VAL A 157 -7.53 0.39 -4.27
C VAL A 157 -7.22 -0.29 -2.94
N THR A 158 -6.83 -1.56 -3.00
CA THR A 158 -6.33 -2.32 -1.86
C THR A 158 -4.85 -2.58 -2.05
N VAL A 159 -4.03 -2.05 -1.16
CA VAL A 159 -2.60 -2.30 -1.10
C VAL A 159 -2.35 -3.41 -0.09
N ALA A 160 -1.79 -4.52 -0.56
CA ALA A 160 -1.40 -5.65 0.27
C ALA A 160 0.02 -5.44 0.79
N GLU A 161 0.27 -5.91 2.00
CA GLU A 161 1.60 -5.93 2.57
C GLU A 161 2.48 -6.98 1.87
N VAL A 162 3.73 -6.62 1.59
CA VAL A 162 4.73 -7.58 1.10
C VAL A 162 5.41 -8.19 2.31
N GLU A 163 5.04 -9.42 2.63
CA GLU A 163 5.70 -10.17 3.70
C GLU A 163 7.04 -10.70 3.21
N THR A 164 8.12 -10.15 3.74
CA THR A 164 9.49 -10.59 3.46
C THR A 164 10.08 -11.46 4.57
N ALA A 165 9.39 -11.52 5.72
CA ALA A 165 9.87 -12.28 6.87
C ALA A 165 9.67 -13.79 6.65
N GLN A 166 10.77 -14.53 6.71
CA GLN A 166 10.80 -15.98 6.56
C GLN A 166 10.87 -16.65 7.92
N LEU A 167 9.95 -17.59 8.20
CA LEU A 167 10.04 -18.43 9.39
C LEU A 167 11.27 -19.34 9.30
N ILE A 168 12.21 -19.19 10.22
CA ILE A 168 13.48 -19.95 10.25
C ILE A 168 13.59 -20.89 11.45
N TYR A 169 12.79 -20.67 12.50
CA TYR A 169 12.73 -21.53 13.66
C TYR A 169 11.33 -21.56 14.26
N THR A 170 10.89 -22.73 14.68
CA THR A 170 9.68 -22.91 15.49
C THR A 170 9.92 -23.98 16.52
N LEU A 171 9.60 -23.69 17.79
CA LEU A 171 9.56 -24.71 18.81
C LEU A 171 8.33 -25.59 18.55
N PRO A 172 8.50 -26.91 18.45
CA PRO A 172 7.35 -27.82 18.38
C PRO A 172 6.61 -27.80 19.70
N ALA A 173 5.31 -27.67 19.66
CA ALA A 173 4.34 -27.82 20.74
C ALA A 173 4.74 -27.32 22.15
N GLU A 174 3.79 -27.26 23.06
CA GLU A 174 3.95 -26.88 24.45
C GLU A 174 5.11 -27.64 25.15
N THR A 175 6.08 -26.90 25.65
CA THR A 175 7.31 -27.46 26.29
C THR A 175 7.45 -26.92 27.69
N ALA A 176 7.49 -27.84 28.69
CA ALA A 176 7.85 -27.48 30.04
C ALA A 176 9.37 -27.27 30.11
N LEU A 177 9.80 -26.12 30.63
CA LEU A 177 11.18 -25.76 30.82
C LEU A 177 11.50 -25.69 32.31
N THR A 178 12.53 -26.42 32.75
CA THR A 178 13.14 -26.31 34.07
C THR A 178 14.60 -25.89 33.96
N ASN A 179 15.16 -26.06 32.76
CA ASN A 179 16.49 -25.62 32.37
C ASN A 179 16.43 -25.01 30.97
N GLY A 180 17.40 -24.16 30.67
CA GLY A 180 17.53 -23.63 29.33
C GLY A 180 17.89 -24.72 28.31
N PHE A 181 17.65 -24.43 27.04
CA PHE A 181 18.11 -25.26 25.94
C PHE A 181 18.66 -24.42 24.80
N ASP A 182 19.54 -25.02 24.02
CA ASP A 182 20.13 -24.42 22.82
C ASP A 182 19.30 -24.77 21.60
N THR A 183 18.86 -23.76 20.86
CA THR A 183 18.09 -23.93 19.58
C THR A 183 18.96 -24.31 18.41
N GLY A 184 20.30 -24.14 18.52
CA GLY A 184 21.24 -24.25 17.40
C GLY A 184 21.13 -23.13 16.36
N LEU A 185 20.22 -22.15 16.55
CA LEU A 185 19.99 -21.07 15.60
C LEU A 185 20.96 -19.92 15.85
N LYS A 186 21.86 -19.69 14.91
CA LYS A 186 22.86 -18.61 14.94
C LYS A 186 22.29 -17.35 14.24
N MET A 187 21.57 -16.52 15.00
CA MET A 187 20.90 -15.33 14.47
C MET A 187 21.86 -14.20 14.13
N LEU A 188 22.95 -14.03 14.88
CA LEU A 188 23.83 -12.87 14.82
C LEU A 188 25.23 -13.21 14.33
N GLU A 189 25.43 -14.37 13.68
CA GLU A 189 26.75 -14.85 13.25
C GLU A 189 27.44 -13.89 12.25
N HIS A 190 26.70 -13.08 11.51
CA HIS A 190 27.24 -12.10 10.57
C HIS A 190 26.73 -10.68 10.82
N ALA A 191 26.34 -10.38 12.07
CA ALA A 191 25.73 -9.10 12.42
C ALA A 191 26.64 -7.87 12.15
N GLY A 192 27.95 -8.07 12.14
CA GLY A 192 28.92 -7.02 11.81
C GLY A 192 29.05 -6.71 10.32
N THR A 193 28.60 -7.61 9.44
CA THR A 193 28.71 -7.49 7.98
C THR A 193 27.37 -7.38 7.28
N GLU A 194 26.30 -7.86 7.91
CA GLU A 194 24.92 -7.82 7.40
C GLU A 194 24.07 -6.89 8.26
N THR A 195 22.95 -6.45 7.71
CA THR A 195 21.91 -5.78 8.49
C THR A 195 20.95 -6.84 9.04
N PRO A 196 21.15 -7.30 10.28
CA PRO A 196 20.31 -8.36 10.80
C PRO A 196 18.88 -7.86 11.03
N GLN A 197 17.93 -8.52 10.40
CA GLN A 197 16.51 -8.27 10.59
C GLN A 197 15.85 -9.55 11.11
N TYR A 198 15.27 -9.47 12.28
CA TYR A 198 14.61 -10.61 12.91
C TYR A 198 13.35 -10.19 13.66
N THR A 199 12.40 -11.10 13.70
CA THR A 199 11.25 -11.05 14.60
C THR A 199 11.20 -12.32 15.42
N ILE A 200 11.19 -12.19 16.75
CA ILE A 200 11.04 -13.28 17.69
C ILE A 200 9.69 -13.16 18.38
N LEU A 201 8.93 -14.24 18.34
CA LEU A 201 7.63 -14.36 18.99
C LEU A 201 7.72 -15.44 20.08
N LEU A 202 7.35 -15.08 21.30
CA LEU A 202 7.32 -15.98 22.46
C LEU A 202 5.93 -15.97 23.10
N ASP A 203 5.40 -17.14 23.43
CA ASP A 203 4.20 -17.32 24.24
C ASP A 203 4.53 -18.23 25.41
N ALA A 204 4.53 -17.69 26.60
CA ALA A 204 5.10 -18.35 27.77
C ALA A 204 4.33 -18.05 29.06
N LYS A 205 4.46 -18.94 30.02
CA LYS A 205 3.95 -18.79 31.39
C LYS A 205 4.93 -19.35 32.39
N ALA A 206 5.36 -18.58 33.40
CA ALA A 206 6.15 -19.07 34.49
C ALA A 206 5.29 -19.91 35.45
N ASN A 207 5.91 -20.90 36.10
CA ASN A 207 5.30 -21.68 37.16
C ASN A 207 5.06 -20.85 38.43
N ASP A 208 4.17 -21.29 39.30
CA ASP A 208 3.87 -20.59 40.54
C ASP A 208 5.07 -20.57 41.51
N SER A 209 5.96 -21.60 41.41
CA SER A 209 7.24 -21.69 42.12
C SER A 209 8.31 -20.72 41.63
N PHE A 210 8.06 -20.01 40.52
CA PHE A 210 9.00 -19.09 39.89
C PHE A 210 9.51 -18.03 40.87
N ASN A 211 10.84 -17.93 41.00
CA ASN A 211 11.47 -16.94 41.87
C ASN A 211 11.57 -15.57 41.20
N ASP A 212 10.65 -14.69 41.52
CA ASP A 212 10.58 -13.33 40.98
C ASP A 212 11.61 -12.35 41.54
N LYS A 213 12.48 -12.83 42.45
CA LYS A 213 13.57 -12.05 43.07
C LYS A 213 14.94 -12.34 42.51
N ALA A 214 15.05 -13.21 41.53
CA ALA A 214 16.29 -13.56 40.87
C ALA A 214 16.37 -13.01 39.45
N TRP A 215 17.57 -12.76 38.98
CA TRP A 215 17.78 -12.51 37.54
C TRP A 215 17.47 -13.79 36.77
N ILE A 216 16.49 -13.73 35.88
CA ILE A 216 16.04 -14.87 35.09
C ILE A 216 16.10 -14.49 33.63
N VAL A 217 16.61 -15.39 32.80
CA VAL A 217 16.76 -15.18 31.36
C VAL A 217 15.80 -16.09 30.62
N PHE A 218 14.92 -15.52 29.80
CA PHE A 218 14.00 -16.28 28.94
C PHE A 218 14.62 -16.61 27.60
N LEU A 219 15.40 -15.68 27.07
CA LEU A 219 15.99 -15.77 25.75
C LEU A 219 17.35 -15.10 25.79
N HIS A 220 18.34 -15.79 25.26
CA HIS A 220 19.72 -15.35 25.27
C HIS A 220 20.38 -15.64 23.92
N CYS A 221 20.97 -14.64 23.31
CA CYS A 221 21.83 -14.74 22.17
C CYS A 221 22.90 -13.66 22.31
N MET A 222 23.92 -13.96 23.16
CA MET A 222 24.95 -13.00 23.53
C MET A 222 26.31 -13.71 23.67
N MET A 223 27.39 -12.99 23.41
CA MET A 223 28.75 -13.48 23.71
C MET A 223 28.99 -13.53 25.24
N GLU A 224 29.57 -14.61 25.71
CA GLU A 224 29.80 -14.87 27.12
C GLU A 224 30.87 -13.96 27.73
N ASN A 225 31.76 -13.38 26.95
CA ASN A 225 32.93 -12.65 27.43
C ASN A 225 32.79 -11.12 27.35
N SER A 226 32.79 -10.53 28.51
CA SER A 226 33.10 -9.13 28.88
C SER A 226 32.49 -7.98 28.13
N ASP A 227 32.16 -8.13 26.87
CA ASP A 227 31.52 -7.07 26.05
C ASP A 227 30.01 -7.27 25.83
N GLY A 228 29.49 -8.47 26.14
CA GLY A 228 28.10 -8.91 26.13
C GLY A 228 27.29 -8.30 24.99
N ARG A 229 27.60 -8.66 23.79
CA ARG A 229 26.88 -8.17 22.59
C ARG A 229 25.81 -9.17 22.23
N GLY A 230 24.60 -8.70 21.98
CA GLY A 230 23.54 -9.59 21.59
C GLY A 230 22.14 -9.19 22.10
N ILE A 231 21.24 -10.13 22.12
CA ILE A 231 19.85 -9.95 22.55
C ILE A 231 19.61 -10.78 23.80
N ASN A 232 18.99 -10.17 24.78
CA ASN A 232 18.58 -10.84 26.00
C ASN A 232 17.16 -10.39 26.38
N ILE A 233 16.30 -11.33 26.76
CA ILE A 233 15.07 -11.04 27.48
C ILE A 233 15.26 -11.58 28.90
N SER A 234 15.22 -10.70 29.86
CA SER A 234 15.42 -11.08 31.23
C SER A 234 14.46 -10.38 32.18
N LEU A 235 14.24 -11.01 33.32
CA LEU A 235 13.62 -10.39 34.46
C LEU A 235 14.69 -9.63 35.26
N ASN A 236 14.42 -8.36 35.53
CA ASN A 236 15.25 -7.55 36.41
C ASN A 236 14.63 -7.43 37.81
N PRO A 237 15.16 -8.15 38.81
CA PRO A 237 14.58 -8.17 40.14
C PRO A 237 14.65 -6.80 40.85
N ASN A 238 15.60 -5.95 40.44
CA ASN A 238 15.75 -4.63 41.06
C ASN A 238 14.69 -3.63 40.59
N LYS A 239 14.09 -3.87 39.40
CA LYS A 239 13.07 -3.02 38.82
C LYS A 239 11.66 -3.59 38.97
N GLY A 240 11.52 -4.88 39.27
CA GLY A 240 10.24 -5.59 39.30
C GLY A 240 9.56 -5.65 37.92
N THR A 241 10.34 -5.53 36.85
CA THR A 241 9.87 -5.47 35.47
C THR A 241 10.58 -6.49 34.59
N THR A 242 9.94 -6.89 33.53
CA THR A 242 10.57 -7.66 32.45
C THR A 242 11.27 -6.69 31.52
N ASP A 243 12.56 -6.84 31.36
CA ASP A 243 13.37 -6.04 30.46
C ASP A 243 13.70 -6.85 29.22
N ILE A 244 13.50 -6.26 28.03
CA ILE A 244 14.19 -6.69 26.83
C ILE A 244 15.48 -5.87 26.83
N ALA A 245 16.57 -6.47 27.26
CA ALA A 245 17.86 -5.85 27.19
C ALA A 245 18.51 -6.22 25.85
N TYR A 246 18.72 -5.24 25.02
CA TYR A 246 19.77 -5.29 24.07
C TYR A 246 21.06 -4.89 24.77
N TYR A 247 22.10 -5.69 24.62
CA TYR A 247 23.30 -5.50 25.43
C TYR A 247 23.88 -4.10 25.32
N ASP A 248 23.93 -3.46 26.37
CA ASP A 248 24.56 -2.27 26.93
C ASP A 248 23.67 -1.66 28.03
N PHE A 249 22.84 -2.49 28.70
CA PHE A 249 21.95 -2.09 29.82
C PHE A 249 20.99 -0.90 29.47
N SER A 250 20.79 -0.61 28.21
CA SER A 250 19.81 0.38 27.76
C SER A 250 18.52 -0.31 27.42
N ASP A 251 17.78 -0.54 28.45
CA ASP A 251 16.54 -1.27 28.49
C ASP A 251 15.45 -0.70 27.59
N VAL A 252 14.86 -1.52 26.70
CA VAL A 252 13.43 -1.40 26.52
C VAL A 252 12.81 -2.11 27.71
N THR A 253 12.57 -1.38 28.77
CA THR A 253 11.69 -1.87 29.82
C THR A 253 10.32 -2.04 29.18
N LEU A 254 9.91 -3.29 28.98
CA LEU A 254 8.50 -3.57 28.84
C LEU A 254 7.93 -3.21 30.20
N SER A 255 7.02 -2.26 30.26
CA SER A 255 6.34 -1.85 31.51
C SER A 255 5.46 -3.00 32.04
N ASP A 256 5.91 -4.23 31.88
CA ASP A 256 5.18 -5.43 32.23
C ASP A 256 5.55 -5.82 33.65
N SER A 257 4.55 -5.95 34.50
CA SER A 257 4.76 -6.35 35.90
C SER A 257 5.21 -7.80 35.97
N VAL A 258 6.14 -8.11 36.88
CA VAL A 258 6.54 -9.46 37.20
C VAL A 258 5.35 -10.39 37.51
N ALA A 259 4.25 -9.85 38.03
CA ALA A 259 3.02 -10.58 38.27
C ALA A 259 2.44 -11.19 36.99
N HIS A 260 2.67 -10.57 35.85
CA HIS A 260 2.18 -11.08 34.57
C HIS A 260 2.95 -12.30 34.06
N LEU A 261 4.15 -12.53 34.51
CA LEU A 261 4.91 -13.75 34.14
C LEU A 261 4.23 -15.05 34.58
N LYS A 262 3.47 -15.01 35.68
CA LYS A 262 2.64 -16.13 36.15
C LYS A 262 1.34 -16.28 35.41
N THR A 263 1.05 -15.42 34.47
CA THR A 263 -0.03 -15.56 33.49
C THR A 263 0.56 -15.84 32.11
N ARG A 264 -0.22 -16.47 31.22
CA ARG A 264 0.24 -16.71 29.87
C ARG A 264 0.42 -15.37 29.16
N THR A 265 1.67 -15.06 28.82
CA THR A 265 2.08 -13.78 28.23
C THR A 265 2.80 -14.02 26.91
N ARG A 266 2.43 -13.24 25.90
CA ARG A 266 3.08 -13.25 24.59
C ARG A 266 4.02 -12.06 24.50
N TYR A 267 5.22 -12.31 24.03
CA TYR A 267 6.27 -11.34 23.84
C TYR A 267 6.68 -11.27 22.38
N VAL A 268 6.97 -10.09 21.93
CA VAL A 268 7.50 -9.84 20.59
C VAL A 268 8.78 -9.02 20.71
N ILE A 269 9.79 -9.43 19.96
CA ILE A 269 11.04 -8.68 19.80
C ILE A 269 11.30 -8.54 18.32
N GLN A 270 11.67 -7.34 17.92
CA GLN A 270 12.18 -7.09 16.59
C GLN A 270 13.55 -6.43 16.64
N LEU A 271 14.41 -6.90 15.76
CA LEU A 271 15.71 -6.36 15.46
C LEU A 271 15.74 -5.86 14.02
N ASP A 272 16.17 -4.63 13.79
CA ASP A 272 16.34 -4.02 12.48
C ASP A 272 17.71 -3.34 12.40
N GLY A 273 18.72 -4.10 12.01
CA GLY A 273 20.11 -3.65 12.00
C GLY A 273 20.57 -3.23 13.39
N GLN A 274 20.81 -1.93 13.57
CA GLN A 274 21.23 -1.34 14.82
C GLN A 274 20.07 -0.78 15.67
N LYS A 275 18.85 -1.23 15.39
CA LYS A 275 17.64 -0.82 16.12
C LYS A 275 16.87 -2.03 16.61
N TYR A 276 16.18 -1.86 17.71
CA TYR A 276 15.33 -2.90 18.29
C TYR A 276 14.07 -2.30 18.90
N ARG A 277 13.06 -3.12 19.04
CA ARG A 277 11.82 -2.82 19.77
C ARG A 277 11.18 -4.08 20.32
N GLY A 278 10.27 -3.92 21.26
CA GLY A 278 9.53 -5.03 21.82
C GLY A 278 8.18 -4.65 22.36
N GLY A 279 7.38 -5.66 22.63
CA GLY A 279 6.03 -5.54 23.18
C GLY A 279 5.56 -6.83 23.82
N SER A 280 4.45 -6.80 24.54
CA SER A 280 3.81 -7.98 25.13
C SER A 280 2.28 -7.87 25.13
N THR A 281 1.60 -8.91 25.61
CA THR A 281 0.14 -8.90 25.82
C THR A 281 -0.29 -7.76 26.75
N HIS A 282 0.59 -7.30 27.63
CA HIS A 282 0.29 -6.29 28.66
C HIS A 282 0.84 -4.90 28.34
N CYS A 283 1.67 -4.78 27.31
CA CYS A 283 2.21 -3.49 26.87
C CYS A 283 2.22 -3.36 25.34
N THR A 284 2.01 -2.14 24.87
CA THR A 284 2.08 -1.85 23.43
C THR A 284 3.49 -2.03 22.90
N LEU A 285 3.59 -2.30 21.58
CA LEU A 285 4.86 -2.33 20.89
C LEU A 285 5.58 -0.99 21.07
N SER A 286 6.81 -1.02 21.57
CA SER A 286 7.62 0.17 21.82
C SER A 286 8.01 0.87 20.51
N ALA A 287 8.37 2.14 20.58
CA ALA A 287 9.09 2.78 19.50
C ALA A 287 10.45 2.11 19.27
N TRP A 288 10.97 2.23 18.04
CA TRP A 288 12.32 1.75 17.73
C TRP A 288 13.38 2.50 18.55
N LYS A 289 14.29 1.77 19.17
CA LYS A 289 15.44 2.30 19.88
C LYS A 289 16.71 1.92 19.15
N ALA A 290 17.66 2.86 19.02
CA ALA A 290 18.98 2.57 18.51
C ALA A 290 19.78 1.81 19.54
N THR A 291 20.63 0.87 19.10
CA THR A 291 21.66 0.26 19.94
C THR A 291 22.74 1.30 20.22
N LYS A 292 23.30 1.29 21.41
CA LYS A 292 24.38 2.23 21.76
C LYS A 292 25.71 1.85 21.13
N ARG A 293 25.89 0.59 20.80
CA ARG A 293 27.07 0.03 20.15
C ARG A 293 26.69 -0.65 18.85
N THR A 294 27.63 -0.67 17.91
CA THR A 294 27.51 -1.44 16.68
C THR A 294 27.46 -2.93 17.01
N LEU A 295 26.46 -3.64 16.48
CA LEU A 295 26.43 -5.09 16.51
C LEU A 295 27.67 -5.63 15.79
N THR A 296 28.34 -6.54 16.43
CA THR A 296 29.38 -7.38 15.82
C THR A 296 28.87 -8.81 15.79
N ASP A 297 29.61 -9.66 15.11
CA ASP A 297 29.28 -11.07 15.03
C ASP A 297 29.15 -11.70 16.43
N VAL A 298 28.05 -12.42 16.61
CA VAL A 298 27.77 -13.23 17.78
C VAL A 298 27.60 -14.67 17.28
N PRO A 299 28.63 -15.49 17.39
CA PRO A 299 28.62 -16.85 16.86
C PRO A 299 27.78 -17.83 17.69
N GLU A 300 27.37 -17.43 18.89
CA GLU A 300 26.53 -18.22 19.76
C GLU A 300 25.14 -18.42 19.20
N SER A 301 24.58 -19.57 19.49
CA SER A 301 23.19 -19.87 19.13
C SER A 301 22.18 -19.17 20.06
N LEU A 302 20.95 -19.06 19.58
CA LEU A 302 19.85 -18.61 20.42
C LEU A 302 19.53 -19.65 21.48
N LEU A 303 19.64 -19.26 22.75
CA LEU A 303 19.28 -20.06 23.90
C LEU A 303 17.90 -19.61 24.42
N ILE A 304 17.11 -20.56 24.87
CA ILE A 304 15.80 -20.30 25.47
C ILE A 304 15.75 -20.87 26.88
N GLY A 305 15.26 -20.07 27.83
CA GLY A 305 15.01 -20.48 29.19
C GLY A 305 16.21 -20.45 30.11
N GLY A 306 17.33 -19.88 29.70
CA GLY A 306 18.51 -19.72 30.56
C GLY A 306 19.67 -19.03 29.85
N ALA A 307 20.68 -18.63 30.62
CA ALA A 307 21.96 -18.15 30.12
C ALA A 307 23.00 -19.27 30.19
N PRO A 308 24.01 -19.33 29.31
CA PRO A 308 25.02 -20.36 29.32
C PRO A 308 25.97 -20.16 30.51
N THR A 309 26.57 -21.26 30.98
CA THR A 309 27.69 -21.24 31.93
C THR A 309 28.97 -21.66 31.23
N ALA A 310 30.11 -21.26 31.77
CA ALA A 310 31.42 -21.61 31.22
C ALA A 310 31.66 -23.13 31.09
N ASN A 311 30.90 -23.95 31.81
CA ASN A 311 31.00 -25.40 31.80
C ASN A 311 29.95 -26.09 30.90
N GLY A 312 29.27 -25.34 30.03
CA GLY A 312 28.27 -25.87 29.08
C GLY A 312 26.90 -26.19 29.69
N GLY A 313 26.63 -25.73 30.92
CA GLY A 313 25.30 -25.81 31.55
C GLY A 313 24.50 -24.53 31.33
N PHE A 314 23.39 -24.41 32.06
CA PHE A 314 22.56 -23.22 32.09
C PHE A 314 22.46 -22.66 33.50
N GLU A 315 22.45 -21.33 33.59
CA GLU A 315 22.16 -20.60 34.83
C GLU A 315 21.00 -19.63 34.60
N ARG A 316 20.48 -19.06 35.70
CA ARG A 316 19.36 -18.10 35.64
C ARG A 316 18.17 -18.64 34.85
N CYS A 317 17.94 -19.97 35.03
CA CYS A 317 16.93 -20.67 34.27
C CYS A 317 15.51 -20.19 34.59
N TRP A 318 14.73 -20.10 33.55
CA TRP A 318 13.30 -19.88 33.64
C TRP A 318 12.60 -21.22 33.90
N ASP A 319 11.73 -21.24 34.89
CA ASP A 319 10.92 -22.39 35.24
C ASP A 319 9.46 -22.09 34.83
N GLY A 320 8.93 -22.82 33.84
CA GLY A 320 7.59 -22.57 33.30
C GLY A 320 7.29 -23.36 32.06
N THR A 321 6.25 -22.94 31.38
CA THR A 321 5.79 -23.51 30.11
C THR A 321 5.98 -22.55 28.98
N LEU A 322 6.64 -22.99 27.93
CA LEU A 322 6.75 -22.30 26.65
C LEU A 322 5.72 -22.91 25.68
N TYR A 323 4.70 -22.14 25.34
CA TYR A 323 3.64 -22.56 24.43
C TYR A 323 4.04 -22.40 22.97
N GLN A 324 4.83 -21.37 22.68
CA GLN A 324 5.29 -21.08 21.34
C GLN A 324 6.58 -20.27 21.37
N CYS A 325 7.51 -20.62 20.49
CA CYS A 325 8.62 -19.77 20.08
C CYS A 325 8.75 -19.84 18.56
N LYS A 326 8.70 -18.71 17.91
CA LYS A 326 8.95 -18.58 16.47
C LYS A 326 9.97 -17.51 16.22
N VAL A 327 10.91 -17.79 15.31
CA VAL A 327 11.90 -16.82 14.85
C VAL A 327 11.76 -16.65 13.35
N TYR A 328 11.62 -15.41 12.93
CA TYR A 328 11.58 -15.02 11.53
C TYR A 328 12.85 -14.26 11.18
N LYS A 329 13.48 -14.58 10.05
CA LYS A 329 14.44 -13.70 9.38
C LYS A 329 13.61 -12.66 8.60
N GLY A 330 13.79 -11.38 8.92
CA GLY A 330 12.95 -10.26 8.45
C GLY A 330 12.01 -9.74 9.54
N LEU A 331 11.35 -8.62 9.22
CA LEU A 331 10.43 -7.95 10.12
C LEU A 331 8.99 -8.33 9.78
N LEU A 332 8.29 -8.89 10.75
CA LEU A 332 6.83 -8.99 10.66
C LEU A 332 6.20 -7.60 10.82
N SER A 333 5.13 -7.37 10.13
CA SER A 333 4.36 -6.13 10.22
C SER A 333 3.71 -5.93 11.59
N ASP A 334 3.40 -4.68 11.89
CA ASP A 334 2.67 -4.32 13.11
C ASP A 334 1.30 -5.02 13.17
N THR A 335 0.65 -5.23 12.03
CA THR A 335 -0.63 -5.95 11.94
C THR A 335 -0.48 -7.40 12.41
N LYS A 336 0.53 -8.11 11.93
CA LYS A 336 0.80 -9.50 12.32
C LYS A 336 1.27 -9.61 13.77
N ILE A 337 2.12 -8.68 14.20
CA ILE A 337 2.57 -8.60 15.59
C ILE A 337 1.39 -8.41 16.54
N ASN A 338 0.51 -7.45 16.25
CA ASN A 338 -0.67 -7.19 17.06
C ASN A 338 -1.62 -8.40 17.06
N LYS A 339 -1.79 -9.07 15.93
CA LYS A 339 -2.57 -10.30 15.86
C LYS A 339 -1.96 -11.40 16.73
N PHE A 340 -0.63 -11.59 16.69
CA PHE A 340 0.03 -12.54 17.57
C PHE A 340 -0.16 -12.20 19.06
N ILE A 341 0.02 -10.95 19.43
CA ILE A 341 -0.15 -10.49 20.81
C ILE A 341 -1.59 -10.77 21.30
N GLN A 342 -2.58 -10.50 20.46
CA GLN A 342 -4.00 -10.66 20.83
C GLN A 342 -4.46 -12.13 20.77
N GLU A 343 -4.13 -12.84 19.69
CA GLU A 343 -4.70 -14.14 19.36
C GLU A 343 -3.72 -15.31 19.47
N GLY A 344 -2.41 -15.05 19.48
CA GLY A 344 -1.36 -16.08 19.44
C GLY A 344 -1.12 -16.66 18.04
N THR A 345 -1.67 -16.03 17.01
CA THR A 345 -1.54 -16.45 15.59
C THR A 345 -0.88 -15.36 14.76
N VAL A 346 -0.19 -15.75 13.70
CA VAL A 346 0.52 -14.83 12.78
C VAL A 346 -0.05 -14.96 11.38
#